data_412c3d77e9d8dae62ee0084e486ef43c
#
_entry.id   412c3d77e9d8dae62ee0084e486ef43c
#
_cell.length_a   1.000
_cell.length_b   1.000
_cell.length_c   1.000
_cell.angle_alpha   90.00
_cell.angle_beta   90.00
_cell.angle_gamma   90.00
#
_symmetry.space_group_name_H-M   'P 1'
#
loop_
_entity.id
_entity.type
_entity.pdbx_description
1 polymer ?
#
loop_
_entity_poly.entity_id
_entity_poly.type
_entity_poly.pdbx_seq_one_letter_code
_entity_poly.pdbx_strand_id
1 'polypeptide(L)'
;LNDLIKLEKQYPEFNDINSPTSRVGGAVIKNFNTVKHEFPMYSLDNSYSKDDLEDWNNRLYKNLQDNDLQYLCELKFDGVSINLTYENGKLTKAVTRGDGIQGDDVTENIKTIKTIPLKLKGNYPSKFQIRGEIIIEKDNFIKMNKKRLSEGLDPYMNPRNTASGSLKLQD
;
A
#
# COMPACT_ATOMS: atom_id res chain seq x y z
N LEU A 1 -19.58 -15.58 -0.51
CA LEU A 1 -18.47 -15.65 -1.46
C LEU A 1 -18.59 -16.89 -2.36
N ASN A 2 -18.81 -18.06 -1.79
CA ASN A 2 -18.95 -19.32 -2.57
C ASN A 2 -20.08 -19.27 -3.59
N ASP A 3 -21.20 -18.63 -3.29
CA ASP A 3 -22.32 -18.49 -4.22
C ASP A 3 -21.97 -17.53 -5.37
N LEU A 4 -21.21 -16.47 -5.10
CA LEU A 4 -20.72 -15.57 -6.12
C LEU A 4 -19.73 -16.29 -7.06
N ILE A 5 -18.82 -17.12 -6.53
CA ILE A 5 -17.91 -17.94 -7.33
C ILE A 5 -18.68 -18.89 -8.27
N LYS A 6 -19.78 -19.49 -7.78
CA LYS A 6 -20.63 -20.35 -8.60
C LYS A 6 -21.32 -19.57 -9.73
N LEU A 7 -21.86 -18.39 -9.41
CA LEU A 7 -22.52 -17.54 -10.40
C LEU A 7 -21.54 -17.04 -11.46
N GLU A 8 -20.35 -16.59 -11.09
CA GLU A 8 -19.32 -16.17 -12.04
C GLU A 8 -18.84 -17.30 -12.94
N LYS A 9 -18.80 -18.55 -12.44
CA LYS A 9 -18.53 -19.72 -13.28
C LYS A 9 -19.68 -20.04 -14.24
N GLN A 10 -20.93 -19.85 -13.81
CA GLN A 10 -22.12 -20.11 -14.61
C GLN A 10 -22.35 -19.05 -15.68
N TYR A 11 -21.96 -17.80 -15.41
CA TYR A 11 -22.15 -16.63 -16.27
C TYR A 11 -20.83 -15.88 -16.45
N PRO A 12 -19.88 -16.41 -17.26
CA PRO A 12 -18.54 -15.82 -17.43
C PRO A 12 -18.55 -14.39 -17.97
N GLU A 13 -19.60 -13.98 -18.69
CA GLU A 13 -19.77 -12.64 -19.24
C GLU A 13 -19.93 -11.55 -18.17
N PHE A 14 -20.30 -11.92 -16.94
CA PHE A 14 -20.38 -11.00 -15.80
C PHE A 14 -19.14 -11.00 -14.93
N ASN A 15 -18.13 -11.79 -15.26
CA ASN A 15 -16.90 -11.87 -14.50
C ASN A 15 -16.15 -10.53 -14.54
N ASP A 16 -15.88 -9.96 -13.37
CA ASP A 16 -15.09 -8.73 -13.24
C ASP A 16 -13.75 -9.07 -12.56
N ILE A 17 -12.64 -8.71 -13.17
CA ILE A 17 -11.29 -8.88 -12.62
C ILE A 17 -11.14 -8.28 -11.20
N ASN A 18 -12.01 -7.33 -10.85
CA ASN A 18 -12.09 -6.72 -9.52
C ASN A 18 -13.24 -7.29 -8.66
N SER A 19 -13.78 -8.45 -9.00
CA SER A 19 -14.74 -9.15 -8.15
C SER A 19 -14.13 -9.46 -6.77
N PRO A 20 -14.92 -9.46 -5.69
CA PRO A 20 -14.48 -9.97 -4.40
C PRO A 20 -13.95 -11.42 -4.44
N THR A 21 -14.33 -12.19 -5.45
CA THR A 21 -13.86 -13.57 -5.67
C THR A 21 -12.40 -13.62 -6.12
N SER A 22 -11.91 -12.57 -6.80
CA SER A 22 -10.50 -12.42 -7.19
C SER A 22 -9.55 -12.13 -6.01
N ARG A 23 -10.12 -11.88 -4.81
CA ARG A 23 -9.33 -11.74 -3.56
C ARG A 23 -8.89 -13.10 -2.98
N VAL A 24 -9.45 -14.20 -3.47
CA VAL A 24 -9.22 -15.55 -2.96
C VAL A 24 -8.51 -16.35 -4.03
N GLY A 25 -7.26 -16.72 -3.77
CA GLY A 25 -6.49 -17.61 -4.65
C GLY A 25 -5.91 -16.91 -5.87
N GLY A 26 -5.18 -15.83 -5.65
CA GLY A 26 -4.31 -15.24 -6.67
C GLY A 26 -3.36 -16.31 -7.24
N ALA A 27 -3.07 -16.27 -8.54
CA ALA A 27 -2.07 -17.14 -9.15
C ALA A 27 -0.73 -16.96 -8.43
N VAL A 28 -0.02 -18.06 -8.18
CA VAL A 28 1.33 -18.04 -7.60
C VAL A 28 2.23 -17.21 -8.52
N ILE A 29 2.68 -16.07 -8.03
CA ILE A 29 3.57 -15.17 -8.77
C ILE A 29 4.99 -15.65 -8.52
N LYS A 30 5.65 -16.16 -9.55
CA LYS A 30 7.03 -16.66 -9.43
C LYS A 30 8.07 -15.56 -9.28
N ASN A 31 7.82 -14.37 -9.87
CA ASN A 31 8.67 -13.18 -9.75
C ASN A 31 7.80 -11.92 -9.88
N PHE A 32 8.09 -10.89 -9.09
CA PHE A 32 7.44 -9.60 -9.25
C PHE A 32 8.03 -8.85 -10.44
N ASN A 33 7.18 -8.29 -11.28
CA ASN A 33 7.61 -7.39 -12.34
C ASN A 33 7.99 -6.04 -11.75
N THR A 34 9.11 -5.49 -12.17
CA THR A 34 9.49 -4.11 -11.82
C THR A 34 8.74 -3.13 -12.73
N VAL A 35 8.11 -2.13 -12.12
CA VAL A 35 7.33 -1.11 -12.79
C VAL A 35 7.89 0.27 -12.46
N LYS A 36 8.11 1.09 -13.49
CA LYS A 36 8.51 2.49 -13.34
C LYS A 36 7.32 3.32 -12.88
N HIS A 37 7.54 4.19 -11.87
CA HIS A 37 6.55 5.15 -11.43
C HIS A 37 6.33 6.25 -12.46
N GLU A 38 5.07 6.62 -12.68
CA GLU A 38 4.72 7.77 -13.52
C GLU A 38 5.19 9.08 -12.85
N PHE A 39 5.10 9.14 -11.52
CA PHE A 39 5.62 10.23 -10.69
C PHE A 39 6.54 9.66 -9.62
N PRO A 40 7.78 10.16 -9.47
CA PRO A 40 8.72 9.65 -8.46
C PRO A 40 8.14 9.64 -7.05
N MET A 41 8.46 8.62 -6.28
CA MET A 41 8.08 8.48 -4.87
C MET A 41 9.24 8.91 -3.99
N TYR A 42 9.24 10.19 -3.61
CA TYR A 42 10.31 10.75 -2.78
C TYR A 42 10.27 10.20 -1.35
N SER A 43 11.45 10.13 -0.74
CA SER A 43 11.60 9.90 0.69
C SER A 43 11.42 11.22 1.44
N LEU A 44 10.97 11.14 2.68
CA LEU A 44 10.94 12.28 3.60
C LEU A 44 12.21 12.26 4.44
N ASP A 45 12.82 13.44 4.61
CA ASP A 45 13.89 13.64 5.59
C ASP A 45 13.33 13.59 7.01
N ASN A 46 14.22 13.37 7.96
CA ASN A 46 13.86 13.35 9.37
C ASN A 46 14.41 14.59 10.08
N SER A 47 13.66 15.09 11.06
CA SER A 47 14.11 16.06 12.05
C SER A 47 14.02 15.43 13.44
N TYR A 48 15.04 15.58 14.25
CA TYR A 48 15.15 14.95 15.56
C TYR A 48 15.15 15.96 16.70
N SER A 49 15.26 17.23 16.38
CA SER A 49 15.31 18.32 17.35
C SER A 49 14.41 19.49 16.94
N LYS A 50 14.19 20.42 17.88
CA LYS A 50 13.50 21.66 17.60
C LYS A 50 14.32 22.54 16.63
N ASP A 51 15.62 22.55 16.79
CA ASP A 51 16.53 23.32 15.96
C ASP A 51 16.49 22.84 14.49
N ASP A 52 16.44 21.53 14.25
CA ASP A 52 16.26 20.96 12.90
C ASP A 52 14.95 21.46 12.24
N LEU A 53 13.87 21.56 13.02
CA LEU A 53 12.58 22.07 12.53
C LEU A 53 12.64 23.55 12.25
N GLU A 54 13.31 24.34 13.11
CA GLU A 54 13.51 25.78 12.90
C GLU A 54 14.36 26.02 11.66
N ASP A 55 15.43 25.28 11.46
CA ASP A 55 16.26 25.36 10.27
C ASP A 55 15.51 24.97 8.99
N TRP A 56 14.71 23.92 9.06
CA TRP A 56 13.83 23.53 7.96
C TRP A 56 12.82 24.64 7.62
N ASN A 57 12.18 25.19 8.63
CA ASN A 57 11.25 26.30 8.49
C ASN A 57 11.89 27.53 7.85
N ASN A 58 13.08 27.92 8.32
CA ASN A 58 13.84 29.07 7.79
C ASN A 58 14.21 28.84 6.30
N ARG A 59 14.56 27.61 5.92
CA ARG A 59 14.80 27.26 4.50
C ARG A 59 13.55 27.42 3.65
N LEU A 60 12.37 27.05 4.18
CA LEU A 60 11.09 27.23 3.47
C LEU A 60 10.80 28.72 3.24
N TYR A 61 10.86 29.56 4.27
CA TYR A 61 10.66 31.00 4.14
C TYR A 61 11.58 31.62 3.10
N LYS A 62 12.87 31.26 3.14
CA LYS A 62 13.86 31.76 2.19
C LYS A 62 13.57 31.36 0.74
N ASN A 63 13.15 30.12 0.54
CA ASN A 63 12.95 29.56 -0.81
C ASN A 63 11.61 29.97 -1.43
N LEU A 64 10.56 30.07 -0.62
CA LEU A 64 9.21 30.38 -1.09
C LEU A 64 8.93 31.89 -1.11
N GLN A 65 9.75 32.67 -0.38
CA GLN A 65 9.55 34.12 -0.20
C GLN A 65 8.15 34.47 0.32
N ASP A 66 7.55 33.53 1.07
CA ASP A 66 6.23 33.65 1.67
C ASP A 66 6.37 33.59 3.20
N ASN A 67 5.74 34.54 3.88
CA ASN A 67 5.80 34.66 5.34
C ASN A 67 4.53 34.11 6.03
N ASP A 68 3.56 33.62 5.29
CA ASP A 68 2.31 33.05 5.83
C ASP A 68 2.20 31.55 5.50
N LEU A 69 3.20 30.78 5.94
CA LEU A 69 3.21 29.34 5.73
C LEU A 69 2.30 28.64 6.73
N GLN A 70 1.40 27.80 6.23
CA GLN A 70 0.56 26.93 7.03
C GLN A 70 1.11 25.50 7.02
N TYR A 71 1.03 24.82 8.16
CA TYR A 71 1.53 23.45 8.33
C TYR A 71 0.40 22.50 8.70
N LEU A 72 0.34 21.38 8.00
CA LEU A 72 -0.51 20.24 8.36
C LEU A 72 0.35 19.18 9.04
N CYS A 73 -0.03 18.80 10.27
CA CYS A 73 0.63 17.73 11.01
C CYS A 73 -0.13 16.43 10.84
N GLU A 74 0.56 15.39 10.41
CA GLU A 74 0.01 14.06 10.19
C GLU A 74 0.85 12.99 10.88
N LEU A 75 0.25 11.85 11.20
CA LEU A 75 0.99 10.70 11.70
C LEU A 75 1.84 10.11 10.59
N LYS A 76 3.12 9.89 10.87
CA LYS A 76 4.02 9.15 9.98
C LYS A 76 3.97 7.67 10.34
N PHE A 77 3.12 6.93 9.65
CA PHE A 77 3.02 5.48 9.84
C PHE A 77 4.30 4.76 9.39
N ASP A 78 4.64 3.70 10.11
CA ASP A 78 5.80 2.87 9.82
C ASP A 78 5.36 1.53 9.19
N GLY A 79 5.52 1.43 7.89
CA GLY A 79 5.08 0.29 7.09
C GLY A 79 5.76 0.21 5.74
N VAL A 80 5.02 -0.17 4.72
CA VAL A 80 5.49 -0.29 3.33
C VAL A 80 4.76 0.68 2.44
N SER A 81 5.50 1.61 1.87
CA SER A 81 4.93 2.61 0.98
C SER A 81 4.45 1.98 -0.31
N ILE A 82 3.24 2.34 -0.72
CA ILE A 82 2.53 1.80 -1.88
C ILE A 82 1.94 2.91 -2.73
N ASN A 83 1.97 2.75 -4.03
CA ASN A 83 1.27 3.58 -5.00
C ASN A 83 0.16 2.75 -5.65
N LEU A 84 -1.09 3.18 -5.50
CA LEU A 84 -2.27 2.55 -6.09
C LEU A 84 -2.74 3.37 -7.28
N THR A 85 -2.94 2.73 -8.42
CA THR A 85 -3.52 3.34 -9.61
C THR A 85 -4.95 2.86 -9.80
N TYR A 86 -5.85 3.83 -9.95
CA TYR A 86 -7.25 3.59 -10.31
C TYR A 86 -7.53 4.16 -11.69
N GLU A 87 -8.18 3.36 -12.53
CA GLU A 87 -8.65 3.75 -13.85
C GLU A 87 -10.14 3.41 -13.98
N ASN A 88 -10.93 4.41 -14.32
CA ASN A 88 -12.41 4.31 -14.39
C ASN A 88 -13.02 3.71 -13.11
N GLY A 89 -12.44 4.10 -11.96
CA GLY A 89 -12.86 3.64 -10.64
C GLY A 89 -12.43 2.23 -10.26
N LYS A 90 -11.68 1.51 -11.08
CA LYS A 90 -11.17 0.17 -10.79
C LYS A 90 -9.70 0.23 -10.41
N LEU A 91 -9.29 -0.54 -9.39
CA LEU A 91 -7.88 -0.74 -9.04
C LEU A 91 -7.20 -1.52 -10.16
N THR A 92 -6.32 -0.88 -10.91
CA THR A 92 -5.62 -1.50 -12.04
C THR A 92 -4.18 -1.87 -11.70
N LYS A 93 -3.55 -1.15 -10.76
CA LYS A 93 -2.15 -1.39 -10.41
C LYS A 93 -1.83 -0.98 -8.97
N ALA A 94 -0.92 -1.73 -8.34
CA ALA A 94 -0.35 -1.41 -7.04
C ALA A 94 1.16 -1.69 -7.08
N VAL A 95 1.97 -0.67 -6.82
CA VAL A 95 3.44 -0.73 -6.96
C VAL A 95 4.10 -0.27 -5.66
N THR A 96 5.04 -1.05 -5.14
CA THR A 96 5.84 -0.63 -3.97
C THR A 96 6.71 0.56 -4.32
N ARG A 97 7.15 1.35 -3.33
CA ARG A 97 8.03 2.49 -3.59
C ARG A 97 9.32 2.08 -4.31
N GLY A 98 9.92 0.93 -3.94
CA GLY A 98 11.23 0.54 -4.43
C GLY A 98 12.30 1.59 -4.13
N ASP A 99 13.07 1.97 -5.16
CA ASP A 99 14.08 3.04 -5.09
C ASP A 99 13.50 4.46 -5.25
N GLY A 100 12.18 4.55 -5.45
CA GLY A 100 11.46 5.80 -5.69
C GLY A 100 11.25 6.12 -7.17
N ILE A 101 11.98 5.50 -8.07
CA ILE A 101 11.83 5.62 -9.52
C ILE A 101 11.04 4.43 -10.07
N GLN A 102 11.26 3.25 -9.51
CA GLN A 102 10.61 2.01 -9.87
C GLN A 102 10.40 1.12 -8.64
N GLY A 103 9.41 0.25 -8.69
CA GLY A 103 9.07 -0.67 -7.61
C GLY A 103 8.48 -1.97 -8.12
N ASP A 104 8.18 -2.88 -7.22
CA ASP A 104 7.58 -4.17 -7.55
C ASP A 104 6.06 -4.04 -7.72
N ASP A 105 5.53 -4.63 -8.79
CA ASP A 105 4.10 -4.79 -8.99
C ASP A 105 3.55 -5.85 -8.04
N VAL A 106 2.83 -5.41 -7.05
CA VAL A 106 2.19 -6.26 -6.02
C VAL A 106 0.67 -6.23 -6.11
N THR A 107 0.13 -5.93 -7.28
CA THR A 107 -1.31 -5.72 -7.49
C THR A 107 -2.15 -6.88 -6.97
N GLU A 108 -1.77 -8.12 -7.28
CA GLU A 108 -2.54 -9.29 -6.85
C GLU A 108 -2.52 -9.45 -5.32
N ASN A 109 -1.37 -9.21 -4.68
CA ASN A 109 -1.25 -9.27 -3.22
C ASN A 109 -2.08 -8.15 -2.56
N ILE A 110 -2.05 -6.94 -3.12
CA ILE A 110 -2.84 -5.80 -2.63
C ILE A 110 -4.35 -6.05 -2.73
N LYS A 111 -4.82 -6.74 -3.75
CA LYS A 111 -6.24 -7.13 -3.89
C LYS A 111 -6.74 -7.98 -2.72
N THR A 112 -5.86 -8.70 -2.02
CA THR A 112 -6.23 -9.49 -0.84
C THR A 112 -6.54 -8.63 0.39
N ILE A 113 -6.08 -7.38 0.44
CA ILE A 113 -6.27 -6.47 1.56
C ILE A 113 -7.70 -5.90 1.52
N LYS A 114 -8.52 -6.32 2.48
CA LYS A 114 -9.96 -6.01 2.51
C LYS A 114 -10.29 -4.53 2.64
N THR A 115 -9.40 -3.74 3.24
CA THR A 115 -9.58 -2.29 3.43
C THR A 115 -9.30 -1.48 2.16
N ILE A 116 -8.68 -2.09 1.14
CA ILE A 116 -8.43 -1.43 -0.14
C ILE A 116 -9.63 -1.71 -1.06
N PRO A 117 -10.35 -0.67 -1.54
CA PRO A 117 -11.46 -0.87 -2.45
C PRO A 117 -10.94 -1.30 -3.83
N LEU A 118 -11.46 -2.41 -4.37
CA LEU A 118 -11.18 -2.82 -5.75
C LEU A 118 -11.92 -1.95 -6.76
N LYS A 119 -13.07 -1.41 -6.35
CA LYS A 119 -13.90 -0.50 -7.14
C LYS A 119 -14.35 0.68 -6.27
N LEU A 120 -14.15 1.87 -6.77
CA LEU A 120 -14.57 3.10 -6.13
C LEU A 120 -16.07 3.36 -6.31
N LYS A 121 -16.65 4.16 -5.41
CA LYS A 121 -18.03 4.63 -5.46
C LYS A 121 -18.05 6.16 -5.53
N GLY A 122 -19.09 6.73 -6.11
CA GLY A 122 -19.26 8.18 -6.23
C GLY A 122 -18.47 8.78 -7.40
N ASN A 123 -18.13 10.07 -7.29
CA ASN A 123 -17.39 10.80 -8.33
C ASN A 123 -15.88 10.62 -8.12
N TYR A 124 -15.18 10.25 -9.16
CA TYR A 124 -13.72 10.08 -9.16
C TYR A 124 -13.16 10.46 -10.55
N PRO A 125 -11.89 10.88 -10.64
CA PRO A 125 -11.21 11.10 -11.92
C PRO A 125 -11.13 9.79 -12.73
N SER A 126 -11.12 9.90 -14.06
CA SER A 126 -10.98 8.73 -14.95
C SER A 126 -9.71 7.93 -14.69
N LYS A 127 -8.62 8.61 -14.32
CA LYS A 127 -7.36 8.02 -13.86
C LYS A 127 -6.78 8.87 -12.75
N PHE A 128 -6.32 8.23 -11.67
CA PHE A 128 -5.51 8.87 -10.63
C PHE A 128 -4.66 7.86 -9.88
N GLN A 129 -3.67 8.36 -9.19
CA GLN A 129 -2.81 7.58 -8.30
C GLN A 129 -2.95 8.09 -6.87
N ILE A 130 -2.99 7.18 -5.92
CA ILE A 130 -2.99 7.49 -4.50
C ILE A 130 -1.85 6.76 -3.81
N ARG A 131 -1.11 7.48 -2.99
CA ARG A 131 -0.03 6.92 -2.18
C ARG A 131 -0.53 6.64 -0.78
N GLY A 132 -0.02 5.59 -0.18
CA GLY A 132 -0.36 5.19 1.17
C GLY A 132 0.73 4.34 1.79
N GLU A 133 0.41 3.81 2.95
CA GLU A 133 1.30 2.94 3.72
C GLU A 133 0.58 1.67 4.10
N ILE A 134 1.16 0.51 3.80
CA ILE A 134 0.65 -0.79 4.26
C ILE A 134 1.27 -1.06 5.62
N ILE A 135 0.42 -1.17 6.62
CA ILE A 135 0.83 -1.37 8.01
C ILE A 135 0.22 -2.64 8.60
N ILE A 136 0.85 -3.17 9.62
CA ILE A 136 0.28 -4.16 10.52
C ILE A 136 0.08 -3.48 11.89
N GLU A 137 -1.16 -3.43 12.35
CA GLU A 137 -1.49 -2.89 13.67
C GLU A 137 -0.80 -3.70 14.77
N LYS A 138 -0.39 -3.01 15.85
CA LYS A 138 0.33 -3.63 16.98
C LYS A 138 -0.39 -4.86 17.53
N ASP A 139 -1.70 -4.76 17.76
CA ASP A 139 -2.48 -5.86 18.34
C ASP A 139 -2.52 -7.08 17.40
N ASN A 140 -2.65 -6.85 16.10
CA ASN A 140 -2.61 -7.91 15.12
C ASN A 140 -1.21 -8.53 15.03
N PHE A 141 -0.15 -7.74 15.09
CA PHE A 141 1.22 -8.23 15.13
C PHE A 141 1.49 -9.11 16.35
N ILE A 142 1.01 -8.70 17.54
CA ILE A 142 1.12 -9.50 18.78
C ILE A 142 0.37 -10.82 18.63
N LYS A 143 -0.85 -10.81 18.07
CA LYS A 143 -1.63 -12.04 17.82
C LYS A 143 -0.92 -12.98 16.85
N MET A 144 -0.37 -12.44 15.76
CA MET A 144 0.42 -13.21 14.79
C MET A 144 1.61 -13.90 15.46
N ASN A 145 2.38 -13.18 16.28
CA ASN A 145 3.54 -13.74 16.97
C ASN A 145 3.14 -14.78 18.03
N LYS A 146 2.05 -14.58 18.78
CA LYS A 146 1.53 -15.60 19.69
C LYS A 146 1.17 -16.88 18.95
N LYS A 147 0.52 -16.79 17.80
CA LYS A 147 0.19 -17.94 16.96
C LYS A 147 1.45 -18.68 16.50
N ARG A 148 2.45 -17.95 15.95
CA ARG A 148 3.72 -18.55 15.51
C ARG A 148 4.43 -19.31 16.63
N LEU A 149 4.52 -18.71 17.82
CA LEU A 149 5.12 -19.36 18.98
C LEU A 149 4.37 -20.63 19.39
N SER A 150 3.02 -20.64 19.32
CA SER A 150 2.22 -21.85 19.60
C SER A 150 2.42 -22.96 18.56
N GLU A 151 2.86 -22.60 17.36
CA GLU A 151 3.18 -23.52 16.26
C GLU A 151 4.68 -23.93 16.24
N GLY A 152 5.47 -23.48 17.23
CA GLY A 152 6.91 -23.76 17.33
C GLY A 152 7.77 -22.97 16.34
N LEU A 153 7.23 -21.89 15.78
CA LEU A 153 7.91 -21.01 14.83
C LEU A 153 8.49 -19.77 15.51
N ASP A 154 9.60 -19.26 15.00
CA ASP A 154 10.19 -18.01 15.48
C ASP A 154 9.24 -16.82 15.25
N PRO A 155 9.15 -15.88 16.21
CA PRO A 155 8.34 -14.69 16.08
C PRO A 155 8.93 -13.73 15.03
N TYR A 156 8.08 -12.96 14.40
CA TYR A 156 8.50 -11.86 13.54
C TYR A 156 9.17 -10.74 14.36
N MET A 157 10.18 -10.11 13.79
CA MET A 157 10.99 -9.11 14.48
C MET A 157 10.29 -7.76 14.65
N ASN A 158 9.61 -7.27 13.60
CA ASN A 158 8.89 -6.02 13.66
C ASN A 158 7.75 -5.96 12.62
N PRO A 159 6.72 -5.10 12.85
CA PRO A 159 5.54 -5.01 11.98
C PRO A 159 5.87 -4.57 10.54
N ARG A 160 6.80 -3.62 10.35
CA ARG A 160 7.17 -3.10 9.03
C ARG A 160 7.78 -4.17 8.15
N ASN A 161 8.79 -4.89 8.65
CA ASN A 161 9.45 -5.95 7.89
C ASN A 161 8.48 -7.11 7.61
N THR A 162 7.59 -7.40 8.55
CA THR A 162 6.53 -8.40 8.38
C THR A 162 5.55 -7.98 7.28
N ALA A 163 5.11 -6.72 7.26
CA ALA A 163 4.26 -6.19 6.21
C ALA A 163 4.95 -6.30 4.84
N SER A 164 6.23 -5.91 4.77
CA SER A 164 7.02 -6.01 3.53
C SER A 164 7.17 -7.45 3.03
N GLY A 165 7.47 -8.38 3.93
CA GLY A 165 7.56 -9.80 3.62
C GLY A 165 6.23 -10.36 3.14
N SER A 166 5.13 -10.03 3.84
CA SER A 166 3.79 -10.50 3.49
C SER A 166 3.32 -9.99 2.13
N LEU A 167 3.66 -8.75 1.77
CA LEU A 167 3.34 -8.20 0.43
C LEU A 167 4.08 -8.90 -0.70
N LYS A 168 5.17 -9.59 -0.41
CA LYS A 168 6.00 -10.29 -1.39
C LYS A 168 5.90 -11.81 -1.29
N LEU A 169 4.94 -12.32 -0.52
CA LEU A 169 4.64 -13.74 -0.53
C LEU A 169 4.08 -14.15 -1.88
N GLN A 170 4.52 -15.31 -2.34
CA GLN A 170 4.21 -15.82 -3.68
C GLN A 170 3.13 -16.91 -3.66
N ASP A 171 2.68 -17.32 -2.47
CA ASP A 171 1.70 -18.39 -2.21
C ASP A 171 0.72 -18.02 -1.07
#